data_7210ba541cad1bf8807bda34bba38bf5
#
_entry.id   7210ba541cad1bf8807bda34bba38bf5
#
_cell.length_a   1.000
_cell.length_b   1.000
_cell.length_c   1.000
_cell.angle_alpha   90.00
_cell.angle_beta   90.00
_cell.angle_gamma   90.00
#
_symmetry.space_group_name_H-M   'P 1'
#
loop_
_entity.id
_entity.type
_entity.pdbx_description
1 polymer ?
#
loop_
_entity_poly.entity_id
_entity_poly.type
_entity_poly.pdbx_seq_one_letter_code
_entity_poly.pdbx_strand_id
1 'polypeptide(L)'
;MRTALKNAFTFAALAVALSLQGCGKEEPPKPAPKVEAPPPAAAGPKTLKMQSSWPAGLTLQDNFRFFAERVDKLTSGQLKIDALAAGQVVPAFEVLDATHKKVLDGAHSVTYYWIGKNKAATLFASTPAGPFGMDTMDFMGWVYEGGGLELWWDFYQKELKLNVIAFPILPSGPQAFGWFKRPIKSLADFKGMKCRQTGIVAEIFQKMGMQTVNMPGGEIVPSAQRGVIDCAEWVGGIEDLRLGLPQVWKYHYTPGMHEPSIVGELIINADVWKALPAQQQEAIRSAVTETFTRWWVKWQKQNADAIVEMRTKYGTQILRTPPEILIAFLKAWDEIAKEESAKNPFFKKVLDSQREYASKVVPAKRFMFPPYSFAANYYWPEAKPAAKDEGKKK
;
A
#
# COMPACT_ATOMS: atom_id res chain seq x y z
N MET A 1 9.68 63.09 -0.99
CA MET A 1 10.95 63.79 -1.11
C MET A 1 11.85 62.86 -1.87
N ARG A 2 12.02 63.00 -3.20
CA ARG A 2 13.08 63.74 -3.86
C ARG A 2 14.44 63.18 -3.44
N THR A 3 15.35 62.59 -4.26
CA THR A 3 15.88 63.01 -5.58
C THR A 3 16.78 61.85 -6.03
N ALA A 4 16.79 61.24 -7.14
CA ALA A 4 17.18 61.59 -8.50
C ALA A 4 18.64 62.11 -8.66
N LEU A 5 19.41 61.49 -9.51
CA LEU A 5 20.29 61.99 -10.57
C LEU A 5 21.40 60.97 -10.88
N LYS A 6 21.53 60.43 -12.05
CA LYS A 6 21.85 60.90 -13.43
C LYS A 6 23.35 60.88 -13.75
N ASN A 7 23.66 60.26 -14.86
CA ASN A 7 24.63 60.61 -15.92
C ASN A 7 26.12 60.22 -15.69
N ALA A 8 26.98 60.02 -16.67
CA ALA A 8 26.88 60.08 -18.13
C ALA A 8 28.16 59.42 -18.75
N PHE A 9 28.00 58.99 -19.94
CA PHE A 9 28.94 58.87 -21.05
C PHE A 9 30.34 59.54 -20.94
N THR A 10 31.38 58.87 -21.46
CA THR A 10 32.33 59.55 -22.38
C THR A 10 33.03 58.55 -23.34
N PHE A 11 32.95 58.85 -24.63
CA PHE A 11 33.73 58.34 -25.77
C PHE A 11 35.08 59.05 -25.88
N ALA A 12 36.12 58.38 -26.40
CA ALA A 12 37.19 58.91 -27.29
C ALA A 12 38.16 57.80 -27.58
N ALA A 13 38.29 57.30 -28.75
CA ALA A 13 38.94 57.79 -29.98
C ALA A 13 40.45 57.45 -30.07
N LEU A 14 40.72 56.51 -30.92
CA LEU A 14 41.70 56.44 -32.04
C LEU A 14 43.13 56.96 -31.83
N ALA A 15 44.11 56.08 -31.97
CA ALA A 15 45.39 56.43 -32.63
C ALA A 15 46.01 55.16 -33.27
N VAL A 16 46.26 55.33 -34.56
CA VAL A 16 46.99 54.43 -35.46
C VAL A 16 48.49 54.63 -35.25
N ALA A 17 49.30 53.57 -35.20
CA ALA A 17 50.70 53.60 -35.54
C ALA A 17 51.11 52.26 -36.17
N LEU A 18 51.47 52.27 -37.45
CA LEU A 18 52.22 51.27 -38.17
C LEU A 18 53.66 51.25 -37.69
N SER A 19 54.27 50.03 -37.57
CA SER A 19 55.50 49.73 -38.32
C SER A 19 56.16 48.45 -37.81
N LEU A 20 56.50 47.57 -38.78
CA LEU A 20 57.68 46.76 -38.98
C LEU A 20 57.88 45.43 -38.28
N GLN A 21 57.62 44.38 -39.09
CA GLN A 21 58.49 43.24 -39.40
C GLN A 21 59.40 42.64 -38.33
N GLY A 22 59.12 41.32 -38.08
CA GLY A 22 60.04 40.45 -37.38
C GLY A 22 59.59 38.99 -37.43
N CYS A 23 60.18 38.23 -38.30
CA CYS A 23 60.43 36.78 -38.39
C CYS A 23 59.51 35.83 -37.63
N GLY A 24 58.93 34.92 -38.40
CA GLY A 24 58.08 33.84 -38.03
C GLY A 24 58.64 32.86 -36.98
N LYS A 25 57.68 32.43 -36.17
CA LYS A 25 57.59 31.04 -35.65
C LYS A 25 56.18 30.60 -35.99
N GLU A 26 56.08 29.57 -36.82
CA GLU A 26 54.82 28.87 -37.06
C GLU A 26 54.30 28.32 -35.73
N GLU A 27 53.16 28.81 -35.25
CA GLU A 27 52.37 28.15 -34.20
C GLU A 27 51.88 26.80 -34.72
N PRO A 28 51.98 25.73 -33.91
CA PRO A 28 51.38 24.45 -34.29
C PRO A 28 49.86 24.61 -34.48
N PRO A 29 49.25 23.90 -35.44
CA PRO A 29 47.84 24.03 -35.75
C PRO A 29 47.00 23.68 -34.52
N LYS A 30 46.06 24.57 -34.16
CA LYS A 30 45.07 24.32 -33.12
C LYS A 30 44.42 22.96 -33.35
N PRO A 31 44.31 22.08 -32.31
CA PRO A 31 43.60 20.83 -32.46
C PRO A 31 42.17 21.11 -32.92
N ALA A 32 41.73 20.36 -33.94
CA ALA A 32 40.38 20.44 -34.43
C ALA A 32 39.38 20.20 -33.27
N PRO A 33 38.24 20.90 -33.21
CA PRO A 33 37.24 20.67 -32.20
C PRO A 33 36.86 19.19 -32.22
N LYS A 34 36.99 18.52 -31.05
CA LYS A 34 36.48 17.17 -30.87
C LYS A 34 34.97 17.22 -31.19
N VAL A 35 34.58 16.62 -32.30
CA VAL A 35 33.19 16.32 -32.57
C VAL A 35 32.75 15.39 -31.45
N GLU A 36 31.96 15.89 -30.52
CA GLU A 36 31.26 15.03 -29.54
C GLU A 36 30.48 14.01 -30.32
N ALA A 37 30.77 12.73 -30.04
CA ALA A 37 29.98 11.66 -30.64
C ALA A 37 28.49 11.93 -30.32
N PRO A 38 27.58 11.73 -31.31
CA PRO A 38 26.16 11.91 -31.06
C PRO A 38 25.75 11.04 -29.87
N PRO A 39 24.87 11.55 -28.97
CA PRO A 39 24.41 10.77 -27.83
C PRO A 39 23.91 9.41 -28.35
N PRO A 40 24.17 8.31 -27.64
CA PRO A 40 23.75 6.99 -28.05
C PRO A 40 22.26 7.02 -28.34
N ALA A 41 21.87 6.48 -29.49
CA ALA A 41 20.48 6.41 -29.94
C ALA A 41 19.64 5.87 -28.78
N ALA A 42 18.57 6.59 -28.43
CA ALA A 42 17.68 6.19 -27.36
C ALA A 42 17.23 4.74 -27.62
N ALA A 43 17.54 3.86 -26.69
CA ALA A 43 17.05 2.48 -26.75
C ALA A 43 15.52 2.53 -26.90
N GLY A 44 14.97 1.69 -27.78
CA GLY A 44 13.53 1.66 -28.01
C GLY A 44 12.75 1.40 -26.72
N PRO A 45 11.41 1.59 -26.74
CA PRO A 45 10.58 1.44 -25.55
C PRO A 45 10.79 0.09 -24.87
N LYS A 46 11.01 0.10 -23.56
CA LYS A 46 11.15 -1.11 -22.73
C LYS A 46 9.81 -1.45 -22.11
N THR A 47 9.41 -2.72 -22.15
CA THR A 47 8.22 -3.22 -21.45
C THR A 47 8.63 -4.13 -20.29
N LEU A 48 8.09 -3.88 -19.10
CA LEU A 48 8.24 -4.76 -17.93
C LEU A 48 7.01 -5.64 -17.80
N LYS A 49 7.21 -6.95 -17.73
CA LYS A 49 6.16 -7.92 -17.47
C LYS A 49 5.94 -8.06 -15.98
N MET A 50 4.82 -7.56 -15.48
CA MET A 50 4.51 -7.56 -14.06
C MET A 50 3.11 -8.13 -13.81
N GLN A 51 2.93 -8.87 -12.70
CA GLN A 51 1.65 -9.49 -12.36
C GLN A 51 1.21 -9.13 -10.95
N SER A 52 -0.09 -8.89 -10.76
CA SER A 52 -0.67 -8.70 -9.45
C SER A 52 -1.14 -10.02 -8.81
N SER A 53 -1.42 -9.96 -7.49
CA SER A 53 -2.10 -11.03 -6.76
C SER A 53 -3.64 -10.92 -6.83
N TRP A 54 -4.20 -10.05 -7.66
CA TRP A 54 -5.62 -9.68 -7.67
C TRP A 54 -6.37 -10.20 -8.89
N PRO A 55 -7.62 -10.69 -8.72
CA PRO A 55 -8.54 -10.91 -9.82
C PRO A 55 -8.74 -9.67 -10.68
N ALA A 56 -8.91 -9.86 -11.99
CA ALA A 56 -8.96 -8.78 -12.99
C ALA A 56 -10.09 -7.75 -12.77
N GLY A 57 -11.19 -8.14 -12.11
CA GLY A 57 -12.37 -7.29 -11.90
C GLY A 57 -12.31 -6.41 -10.65
N LEU A 58 -11.27 -6.50 -9.83
CA LEU A 58 -11.17 -5.75 -8.57
C LEU A 58 -10.53 -4.37 -8.78
N THR A 59 -10.84 -3.41 -7.89
CA THR A 59 -10.21 -2.09 -7.96
C THR A 59 -8.74 -2.14 -7.53
N LEU A 60 -8.32 -3.19 -6.83
CA LEU A 60 -6.90 -3.49 -6.57
C LEU A 60 -6.12 -3.67 -7.88
N GLN A 61 -6.71 -4.36 -8.86
CA GLN A 61 -6.12 -4.48 -10.21
C GLN A 61 -6.19 -3.17 -10.99
N ASP A 62 -7.25 -2.37 -10.80
CA ASP A 62 -7.34 -1.04 -11.41
C ASP A 62 -6.27 -0.08 -10.86
N ASN A 63 -5.89 -0.20 -9.56
CA ASN A 63 -4.76 0.53 -8.98
C ASN A 63 -3.46 0.21 -9.74
N PHE A 64 -3.21 -1.06 -10.00
CA PHE A 64 -2.02 -1.49 -10.73
C PHE A 64 -2.02 -1.01 -12.18
N ARG A 65 -3.18 -1.06 -12.87
CA ARG A 65 -3.32 -0.50 -14.23
C ARG A 65 -3.07 1.01 -14.25
N PHE A 66 -3.60 1.74 -13.27
CA PHE A 66 -3.37 3.17 -13.16
C PHE A 66 -1.87 3.48 -12.98
N PHE A 67 -1.17 2.74 -12.13
CA PHE A 67 0.28 2.86 -12.00
C PHE A 67 1.00 2.65 -13.35
N ALA A 68 0.64 1.61 -14.08
CA ALA A 68 1.23 1.32 -15.40
C ALA A 68 1.02 2.48 -16.38
N GLU A 69 -0.20 3.05 -16.43
CA GLU A 69 -0.50 4.23 -17.26
C GLU A 69 0.31 5.46 -16.84
N ARG A 70 0.54 5.65 -15.53
CA ARG A 70 1.32 6.78 -15.05
C ARG A 70 2.80 6.66 -15.43
N VAL A 71 3.38 5.46 -15.32
CA VAL A 71 4.76 5.20 -15.75
C VAL A 71 4.91 5.47 -17.25
N ASP A 72 4.01 4.96 -18.08
CA ASP A 72 4.02 5.21 -19.52
C ASP A 72 4.01 6.71 -19.84
N LYS A 73 3.10 7.47 -19.23
CA LYS A 73 2.99 8.93 -19.43
C LYS A 73 4.22 9.69 -18.91
N LEU A 74 4.72 9.37 -17.73
CA LEU A 74 5.86 10.06 -17.12
C LEU A 74 7.18 9.78 -17.86
N THR A 75 7.26 8.66 -18.57
CA THR A 75 8.42 8.30 -19.39
C THR A 75 8.23 8.59 -20.88
N SER A 76 7.16 9.28 -21.27
CA SER A 76 6.84 9.58 -22.68
C SER A 76 6.87 8.31 -23.55
N GLY A 77 6.34 7.19 -23.03
CA GLY A 77 6.28 5.91 -23.74
C GLY A 77 7.58 5.10 -23.73
N GLN A 78 8.65 5.57 -23.10
CA GLN A 78 9.94 4.87 -23.07
C GLN A 78 9.96 3.66 -22.11
N LEU A 79 9.07 3.65 -21.11
CA LEU A 79 8.90 2.52 -20.20
C LEU A 79 7.42 2.18 -20.09
N LYS A 80 7.08 0.94 -20.42
CA LYS A 80 5.72 0.38 -20.32
C LYS A 80 5.69 -0.75 -19.30
N ILE A 81 4.51 -1.00 -18.74
CA ILE A 81 4.28 -2.10 -17.81
C ILE A 81 3.08 -2.89 -18.29
N ASP A 82 3.28 -4.18 -18.54
CA ASP A 82 2.19 -5.13 -18.72
C ASP A 82 1.64 -5.47 -17.32
N ALA A 83 0.51 -4.83 -16.97
CA ALA A 83 -0.14 -5.00 -15.67
C ALA A 83 -1.07 -6.22 -15.67
N LEU A 84 -0.51 -7.41 -15.56
CA LEU A 84 -1.21 -8.69 -15.62
C LEU A 84 -1.97 -8.98 -14.33
N ALA A 85 -3.16 -9.58 -14.44
CA ALA A 85 -3.95 -10.01 -13.28
C ALA A 85 -3.45 -11.36 -12.72
N ALA A 86 -3.90 -11.71 -11.52
CA ALA A 86 -3.59 -12.99 -10.87
C ALA A 86 -3.86 -14.19 -11.78
N GLY A 87 -2.93 -15.15 -11.81
CA GLY A 87 -3.05 -16.40 -12.55
C GLY A 87 -2.71 -16.32 -14.04
N GLN A 88 -2.35 -15.16 -14.58
CA GLN A 88 -1.99 -15.04 -16.01
C GLN A 88 -0.59 -15.60 -16.32
N VAL A 89 0.33 -15.57 -15.36
CA VAL A 89 1.68 -16.15 -15.49
C VAL A 89 1.92 -17.18 -14.39
N VAL A 90 1.66 -16.82 -13.13
CA VAL A 90 1.83 -17.68 -11.95
C VAL A 90 0.63 -17.55 -11.01
N PRO A 91 0.38 -18.50 -10.11
CA PRO A 91 -0.61 -18.36 -9.04
C PRO A 91 -0.39 -17.10 -8.20
N ALA A 92 -1.48 -16.57 -7.61
CA ALA A 92 -1.49 -15.27 -6.93
C ALA A 92 -0.42 -15.14 -5.82
N PHE A 93 -0.14 -16.23 -5.08
CA PHE A 93 0.82 -16.25 -3.97
C PHE A 93 2.26 -16.56 -4.41
N GLU A 94 2.50 -16.80 -5.69
CA GLU A 94 3.83 -17.12 -6.22
C GLU A 94 4.53 -15.91 -6.90
N VAL A 95 3.87 -14.76 -6.96
CA VAL A 95 4.40 -13.59 -7.67
C VAL A 95 5.73 -13.08 -7.10
N LEU A 96 5.96 -13.19 -5.78
CA LEU A 96 7.24 -12.82 -5.16
C LEU A 96 8.38 -13.69 -5.65
N ASP A 97 8.22 -15.02 -5.62
CA ASP A 97 9.24 -15.97 -6.06
C ASP A 97 9.49 -15.86 -7.57
N ALA A 98 8.43 -15.63 -8.35
CA ALA A 98 8.52 -15.37 -9.79
C ALA A 98 9.30 -14.09 -10.10
N THR A 99 9.09 -13.03 -9.30
CA THR A 99 9.84 -11.77 -9.44
C THR A 99 11.29 -11.95 -9.03
N HIS A 100 11.57 -12.64 -7.93
CA HIS A 100 12.94 -12.96 -7.51
C HIS A 100 13.70 -13.71 -8.61
N LYS A 101 13.07 -14.71 -9.24
CA LYS A 101 13.65 -15.56 -10.29
C LYS A 101 13.62 -14.93 -11.69
N LYS A 102 13.17 -13.69 -11.84
CA LYS A 102 13.04 -13.01 -13.14
C LYS A 102 12.08 -13.69 -14.14
N VAL A 103 11.13 -14.50 -13.69
CA VAL A 103 9.99 -14.95 -14.51
C VAL A 103 9.04 -13.77 -14.75
N LEU A 104 8.93 -12.90 -13.74
CA LEU A 104 8.32 -11.58 -13.79
C LEU A 104 9.38 -10.51 -13.52
N ASP A 105 9.25 -9.34 -14.15
CA ASP A 105 10.09 -8.17 -13.84
C ASP A 105 9.67 -7.51 -12.53
N GLY A 106 8.40 -7.67 -12.15
CA GLY A 106 7.86 -7.17 -10.89
C GLY A 106 6.48 -7.74 -10.58
N ALA A 107 5.96 -7.34 -9.42
CA ALA A 107 4.65 -7.75 -8.94
C ALA A 107 3.95 -6.64 -8.15
N HIS A 108 2.62 -6.73 -8.08
CA HIS A 108 1.79 -5.88 -7.23
C HIS A 108 1.00 -6.77 -6.26
N SER A 109 1.29 -6.66 -4.96
CA SER A 109 0.81 -7.59 -3.95
C SER A 109 0.70 -6.95 -2.56
N VAL A 110 0.76 -7.77 -1.52
CA VAL A 110 0.80 -7.36 -0.13
C VAL A 110 1.76 -8.26 0.66
N THR A 111 2.58 -7.64 1.50
CA THR A 111 3.73 -8.31 2.12
C THR A 111 3.34 -9.47 3.03
N TYR A 112 2.20 -9.40 3.73
CA TYR A 112 1.78 -10.47 4.65
C TYR A 112 1.45 -11.81 3.96
N TYR A 113 1.34 -11.87 2.65
CA TYR A 113 1.23 -13.14 1.93
C TYR A 113 2.48 -14.01 2.08
N TRP A 114 3.60 -13.41 2.47
CA TRP A 114 4.89 -14.08 2.64
C TRP A 114 5.21 -14.49 4.08
N ILE A 115 4.25 -14.49 5.01
CA ILE A 115 4.50 -14.87 6.42
C ILE A 115 5.07 -16.28 6.58
N GLY A 116 4.78 -17.17 5.64
CA GLY A 116 5.39 -18.52 5.60
C GLY A 116 6.91 -18.49 5.40
N LYS A 117 7.46 -17.39 4.85
CA LYS A 117 8.91 -17.18 4.74
C LYS A 117 9.49 -16.55 6.01
N ASN A 118 8.83 -15.51 6.53
CA ASN A 118 9.20 -14.84 7.77
C ASN A 118 8.00 -14.00 8.27
N LYS A 119 7.62 -14.16 9.53
CA LYS A 119 6.46 -13.46 10.11
C LYS A 119 6.60 -11.94 10.17
N ALA A 120 7.82 -11.40 10.09
CA ALA A 120 8.05 -9.95 9.96
C ALA A 120 7.37 -9.35 8.73
N ALA A 121 7.02 -10.16 7.71
CA ALA A 121 6.25 -9.74 6.55
C ALA A 121 4.96 -8.98 6.93
N THR A 122 4.30 -9.37 8.02
CA THR A 122 3.06 -8.72 8.47
C THR A 122 3.26 -7.26 8.86
N LEU A 123 4.46 -6.89 9.33
CA LEU A 123 4.75 -5.56 9.85
C LEU A 123 4.89 -4.49 8.74
N PHE A 124 5.03 -4.90 7.49
CA PHE A 124 5.19 -3.97 6.35
C PHE A 124 3.90 -3.73 5.55
N ALA A 125 2.86 -4.52 5.77
CA ALA A 125 1.59 -4.33 5.08
C ALA A 125 0.50 -3.83 6.00
N SER A 126 0.25 -4.54 7.09
CA SER A 126 -0.74 -4.17 8.10
C SER A 126 -0.37 -4.84 9.43
N THR A 127 0.29 -4.12 10.28
CA THR A 127 0.47 -4.55 11.67
C THR A 127 -0.89 -4.55 12.34
N PRO A 128 -1.32 -5.65 12.98
CA PRO A 128 -2.55 -5.67 13.77
C PRO A 128 -2.58 -4.51 14.79
N ALA A 129 -3.76 -3.98 15.05
CA ALA A 129 -3.97 -2.79 15.88
C ALA A 129 -3.54 -1.44 15.23
N GLY A 130 -3.16 -1.45 13.94
CA GLY A 130 -2.59 -0.29 13.25
C GLY A 130 -1.37 0.21 13.99
N PRO A 131 -0.18 -0.23 13.68
CA PRO A 131 0.99 -0.31 14.57
C PRO A 131 0.93 0.67 15.75
N PHE A 132 0.52 0.20 16.92
CA PHE A 132 0.34 1.02 18.14
C PHE A 132 -0.64 2.22 17.97
N GLY A 133 -1.68 2.07 17.16
CA GLY A 133 -2.70 3.09 16.92
C GLY A 133 -2.42 4.05 15.76
N MET A 134 -1.39 3.79 14.97
CA MET A 134 -1.17 4.51 13.71
C MET A 134 -2.28 4.19 12.69
N ASP A 135 -2.82 5.21 12.03
CA ASP A 135 -3.63 5.01 10.84
C ASP A 135 -2.75 4.83 9.58
N THR A 136 -3.37 4.69 8.41
CA THR A 136 -2.64 4.48 7.14
C THR A 136 -1.63 5.60 6.84
N MET A 137 -1.97 6.86 7.12
CA MET A 137 -1.06 7.98 6.84
C MET A 137 0.06 8.08 7.88
N ASP A 138 -0.23 7.75 9.13
CA ASP A 138 0.81 7.65 10.17
C ASP A 138 1.79 6.50 9.86
N PHE A 139 1.26 5.38 9.35
CA PHE A 139 2.09 4.26 8.90
C PHE A 139 2.98 4.65 7.72
N MET A 140 2.45 5.41 6.75
CA MET A 140 3.26 5.95 5.64
C MET A 140 4.31 6.94 6.15
N GLY A 141 4.00 7.72 7.18
CA GLY A 141 4.98 8.56 7.86
C GLY A 141 6.12 7.74 8.46
N TRP A 142 5.82 6.60 9.11
CA TRP A 142 6.86 5.67 9.56
C TRP A 142 7.68 5.11 8.40
N VAL A 143 7.03 4.76 7.29
CA VAL A 143 7.73 4.21 6.12
C VAL A 143 8.75 5.21 5.57
N TYR A 144 8.39 6.49 5.40
CA TYR A 144 9.26 7.47 4.76
C TYR A 144 10.14 8.27 5.72
N GLU A 145 9.66 8.54 6.95
CA GLU A 145 10.35 9.41 7.91
C GLU A 145 10.83 8.66 9.16
N GLY A 146 10.37 7.41 9.35
CA GLY A 146 10.74 6.57 10.48
C GLY A 146 11.72 5.44 10.16
N GLY A 147 12.30 5.43 8.95
CA GLY A 147 13.23 4.38 8.51
C GLY A 147 12.55 3.07 8.08
N GLY A 148 11.23 3.08 7.91
CA GLY A 148 10.46 1.90 7.56
C GLY A 148 10.78 1.37 6.15
N LEU A 149 11.09 2.25 5.19
CA LEU A 149 11.39 1.84 3.81
C LEU A 149 12.71 1.05 3.73
N GLU A 150 13.74 1.49 4.43
CA GLU A 150 15.00 0.77 4.52
C GLU A 150 14.84 -0.59 5.21
N LEU A 151 14.03 -0.66 6.27
CA LEU A 151 13.70 -1.92 6.92
C LEU A 151 12.92 -2.85 5.99
N TRP A 152 12.05 -2.32 5.13
CA TRP A 152 11.30 -3.11 4.14
C TRP A 152 12.23 -3.70 3.07
N TRP A 153 13.22 -2.93 2.60
CA TRP A 153 14.22 -3.44 1.68
C TRP A 153 15.14 -4.45 2.37
N ASP A 154 15.56 -4.19 3.62
CA ASP A 154 16.33 -5.13 4.43
C ASP A 154 15.61 -6.46 4.62
N PHE A 155 14.27 -6.42 4.83
CA PHE A 155 13.45 -7.61 4.91
C PHE A 155 13.60 -8.51 3.67
N TYR A 156 13.48 -7.93 2.48
CA TYR A 156 13.63 -8.72 1.26
C TYR A 156 15.07 -9.13 0.99
N GLN A 157 16.00 -8.19 1.06
CA GLN A 157 17.37 -8.42 0.57
C GLN A 157 18.27 -9.11 1.59
N LYS A 158 18.12 -8.80 2.89
CA LYS A 158 18.98 -9.34 3.95
C LYS A 158 18.35 -10.53 4.67
N GLU A 159 17.08 -10.41 5.08
CA GLU A 159 16.41 -11.46 5.84
C GLU A 159 15.95 -12.62 4.94
N LEU A 160 15.22 -12.33 3.85
CA LEU A 160 14.75 -13.33 2.92
C LEU A 160 15.78 -13.70 1.84
N LYS A 161 16.84 -12.91 1.66
CA LYS A 161 17.86 -13.06 0.62
C LYS A 161 17.28 -13.12 -0.79
N LEU A 162 16.24 -12.34 -1.04
CA LEU A 162 15.57 -12.23 -2.33
C LEU A 162 16.08 -11.02 -3.11
N ASN A 163 16.28 -11.20 -4.41
CA ASN A 163 16.76 -10.16 -5.32
C ASN A 163 15.60 -9.26 -5.78
N VAL A 164 14.98 -8.55 -4.83
CA VAL A 164 13.85 -7.65 -5.09
C VAL A 164 13.95 -6.38 -4.24
N ILE A 165 13.27 -5.33 -4.69
CA ILE A 165 12.97 -4.12 -3.91
C ILE A 165 11.47 -3.90 -3.91
N ALA A 166 10.96 -3.18 -2.90
CA ALA A 166 9.55 -2.90 -2.75
C ALA A 166 9.27 -1.42 -2.53
N PHE A 167 8.07 -0.99 -2.94
CA PHE A 167 7.56 0.36 -2.73
C PHE A 167 6.09 0.29 -2.28
N PRO A 168 5.64 1.14 -1.33
CA PRO A 168 4.24 1.21 -0.92
C PRO A 168 3.39 1.86 -2.03
N ILE A 169 2.36 1.16 -2.52
CA ILE A 169 1.59 1.66 -3.67
C ILE A 169 0.08 1.60 -3.49
N LEU A 170 -0.41 0.66 -2.68
CA LEU A 170 -1.84 0.37 -2.58
C LEU A 170 -2.34 0.63 -1.17
N PRO A 171 -2.96 1.81 -0.89
CA PRO A 171 -3.63 2.03 0.38
C PRO A 171 -5.02 1.38 0.34
N SER A 172 -5.37 0.58 1.34
CA SER A 172 -6.74 0.09 1.44
C SER A 172 -7.55 0.71 2.59
N GLY A 173 -6.89 1.41 3.49
CA GLY A 173 -7.52 1.90 4.70
C GLY A 173 -7.93 0.76 5.63
N PRO A 174 -8.79 1.02 6.65
CA PRO A 174 -9.20 0.01 7.60
C PRO A 174 -10.11 -1.03 6.95
N GLN A 175 -9.79 -2.30 7.17
CA GLN A 175 -10.66 -3.39 6.78
C GLN A 175 -11.85 -3.56 7.72
N ALA A 176 -12.94 -4.09 7.16
CA ALA A 176 -14.05 -4.61 7.94
C ALA A 176 -13.62 -5.85 8.72
N PHE A 177 -14.22 -6.10 9.88
CA PHE A 177 -13.92 -7.30 10.68
C PHE A 177 -14.21 -8.59 9.89
N GLY A 178 -15.23 -8.58 9.03
CA GLY A 178 -15.49 -9.65 8.08
C GLY A 178 -16.95 -9.90 7.82
N TRP A 179 -17.18 -10.92 7.00
CA TRP A 179 -18.47 -11.42 6.56
C TRP A 179 -18.77 -12.77 7.19
N PHE A 180 -20.00 -12.96 7.66
CA PHE A 180 -20.39 -14.14 8.42
C PHE A 180 -21.71 -14.74 7.93
N LYS A 181 -21.77 -16.06 7.95
CA LYS A 181 -22.98 -16.83 7.63
C LYS A 181 -24.10 -16.62 8.67
N ARG A 182 -23.73 -16.38 9.92
CA ARG A 182 -24.64 -16.13 11.05
C ARG A 182 -24.17 -14.94 11.87
N PRO A 183 -25.08 -14.30 12.65
CA PRO A 183 -24.67 -13.23 13.55
C PRO A 183 -23.64 -13.69 14.57
N ILE A 184 -22.70 -12.78 14.91
CA ILE A 184 -21.77 -12.95 16.02
C ILE A 184 -22.07 -11.91 17.10
N LYS A 185 -22.15 -12.34 18.35
CA LYS A 185 -22.45 -11.49 19.51
C LYS A 185 -21.35 -11.53 20.54
N SER A 186 -20.59 -12.60 20.59
CA SER A 186 -19.52 -12.86 21.57
C SER A 186 -18.46 -13.78 21.00
N LEU A 187 -17.35 -13.96 21.72
CA LEU A 187 -16.29 -14.93 21.39
C LEU A 187 -16.78 -16.37 21.31
N ALA A 188 -17.84 -16.72 22.08
CA ALA A 188 -18.38 -18.06 22.06
C ALA A 188 -18.93 -18.46 20.66
N ASP A 189 -19.36 -17.47 19.88
CA ASP A 189 -19.86 -17.69 18.52
C ASP A 189 -18.77 -18.11 17.53
N PHE A 190 -17.48 -17.91 17.86
CA PHE A 190 -16.36 -18.28 17.01
C PHE A 190 -16.08 -19.78 17.02
N LYS A 191 -16.49 -20.46 18.08
CA LYS A 191 -16.28 -21.90 18.22
C LYS A 191 -16.89 -22.66 17.07
N GLY A 192 -16.04 -23.42 16.36
CA GLY A 192 -16.44 -24.24 15.23
C GLY A 192 -16.66 -23.47 13.90
N MET A 193 -16.51 -22.15 13.87
CA MET A 193 -16.51 -21.40 12.62
C MET A 193 -15.21 -21.65 11.84
N LYS A 194 -15.35 -21.91 10.56
CA LYS A 194 -14.24 -22.05 9.62
C LYS A 194 -14.18 -20.81 8.75
N CYS A 195 -13.18 -19.98 9.00
CA CYS A 195 -13.03 -18.66 8.38
C CYS A 195 -11.82 -18.58 7.46
N ARG A 196 -11.97 -17.92 6.31
CA ARG A 196 -10.82 -17.51 5.54
C ARG A 196 -10.14 -16.34 6.24
N GLN A 197 -8.86 -16.51 6.53
CA GLN A 197 -7.99 -15.49 7.09
C GLN A 197 -6.60 -15.62 6.49
N THR A 198 -5.88 -14.52 6.39
CA THR A 198 -4.52 -14.50 5.83
C THR A 198 -3.53 -13.93 6.83
N GLY A 199 -2.24 -14.16 6.58
CA GLY A 199 -1.19 -13.58 7.37
C GLY A 199 -1.20 -14.05 8.83
N ILE A 200 -0.60 -13.25 9.71
CA ILE A 200 -0.55 -13.51 11.15
C ILE A 200 -1.93 -13.42 11.81
N VAL A 201 -2.86 -12.76 11.16
CA VAL A 201 -4.25 -12.61 11.59
C VAL A 201 -4.94 -13.98 11.73
N ALA A 202 -4.58 -14.94 10.87
CA ALA A 202 -5.08 -16.32 10.99
C ALA A 202 -4.74 -16.93 12.36
N GLU A 203 -3.53 -16.74 12.88
CA GLU A 203 -3.10 -17.23 14.20
C GLU A 203 -3.85 -16.52 15.34
N ILE A 204 -4.10 -15.20 15.20
CA ILE A 204 -4.87 -14.44 16.19
C ILE A 204 -6.29 -15.00 16.29
N PHE A 205 -6.98 -15.19 15.15
CA PHE A 205 -8.33 -15.76 15.15
C PHE A 205 -8.38 -17.19 15.65
N GLN A 206 -7.33 -18.00 15.42
CA GLN A 206 -7.22 -19.34 16.02
C GLN A 206 -7.13 -19.26 17.55
N LYS A 207 -6.34 -18.34 18.12
CA LYS A 207 -6.32 -18.09 19.57
C LYS A 207 -7.68 -17.65 20.11
N MET A 208 -8.49 -16.97 19.29
CA MET A 208 -9.85 -16.55 19.63
C MET A 208 -10.92 -17.64 19.42
N GLY A 209 -10.53 -18.85 18.96
CA GLY A 209 -11.41 -20.02 18.86
C GLY A 209 -11.96 -20.34 17.47
N MET A 210 -11.56 -19.62 16.42
CA MET A 210 -11.91 -19.96 15.03
C MET A 210 -10.98 -21.04 14.45
N GLN A 211 -11.49 -21.76 13.45
CA GLN A 211 -10.65 -22.51 12.51
C GLN A 211 -10.35 -21.61 11.33
N THR A 212 -9.09 -21.50 10.90
CA THR A 212 -8.71 -20.61 9.80
C THR A 212 -8.19 -21.38 8.59
N VAL A 213 -8.48 -20.85 7.40
CA VAL A 213 -8.02 -21.37 6.11
C VAL A 213 -7.44 -20.21 5.32
N ASN A 214 -6.24 -20.41 4.77
CA ASN A 214 -5.63 -19.42 3.88
C ASN A 214 -5.96 -19.77 2.42
N MET A 215 -6.46 -18.77 1.67
CA MET A 215 -6.72 -18.90 0.22
C MET A 215 -6.70 -17.53 -0.46
N PRO A 216 -6.36 -17.48 -1.76
CA PRO A 216 -6.45 -16.24 -2.57
C PRO A 216 -7.88 -15.70 -2.64
N GLY A 217 -8.02 -14.38 -2.85
CA GLY A 217 -9.31 -13.71 -2.90
C GLY A 217 -10.30 -14.32 -3.90
N GLY A 218 -9.83 -14.70 -5.09
CA GLY A 218 -10.68 -15.33 -6.11
C GLY A 218 -11.31 -16.68 -5.72
N GLU A 219 -10.82 -17.32 -4.66
CA GLU A 219 -11.34 -18.60 -4.17
C GLU A 219 -12.37 -18.45 -3.04
N ILE A 220 -12.53 -17.27 -2.46
CA ILE A 220 -13.38 -17.03 -1.30
C ILE A 220 -14.84 -17.34 -1.62
N VAL A 221 -15.42 -16.65 -2.62
CA VAL A 221 -16.83 -16.80 -2.97
C VAL A 221 -17.18 -18.23 -3.42
N PRO A 222 -16.41 -18.88 -4.32
CA PRO A 222 -16.64 -20.28 -4.64
C PRO A 222 -16.60 -21.22 -3.41
N SER A 223 -15.67 -20.97 -2.47
CA SER A 223 -15.55 -21.79 -1.25
C SER A 223 -16.70 -21.57 -0.27
N ALA A 224 -17.18 -20.33 -0.15
CA ALA A 224 -18.37 -19.99 0.62
C ALA A 224 -19.64 -20.63 0.06
N GLN A 225 -19.82 -20.58 -1.26
CA GLN A 225 -20.97 -21.20 -1.95
C GLN A 225 -21.01 -22.70 -1.77
N ARG A 226 -19.86 -23.38 -1.74
CA ARG A 226 -19.76 -24.81 -1.46
C ARG A 226 -19.86 -25.16 0.03
N GLY A 227 -19.96 -24.16 0.92
CA GLY A 227 -20.01 -24.39 2.37
C GLY A 227 -18.69 -24.84 2.98
N VAL A 228 -17.56 -24.62 2.28
CA VAL A 228 -16.20 -24.96 2.79
C VAL A 228 -15.80 -24.00 3.91
N ILE A 229 -16.27 -22.75 3.86
CA ILE A 229 -16.03 -21.71 4.87
C ILE A 229 -17.34 -21.05 5.30
N ASP A 230 -17.41 -20.62 6.56
CA ASP A 230 -18.58 -19.98 7.18
C ASP A 230 -18.43 -18.45 7.27
N CYS A 231 -17.21 -17.97 7.10
CA CYS A 231 -16.84 -16.54 7.19
C CYS A 231 -15.55 -16.24 6.42
N ALA A 232 -15.40 -14.97 6.08
CA ALA A 232 -14.15 -14.45 5.51
C ALA A 232 -14.02 -12.96 5.81
N GLU A 233 -12.80 -12.48 5.85
CA GLU A 233 -12.46 -11.10 5.55
C GLU A 233 -11.95 -11.00 4.11
N TRP A 234 -12.05 -9.79 3.54
CA TRP A 234 -11.37 -9.49 2.28
C TRP A 234 -10.72 -8.12 2.37
N VAL A 235 -11.43 -7.05 2.12
CA VAL A 235 -10.91 -5.69 2.27
C VAL A 235 -11.94 -4.76 2.90
N GLY A 236 -13.17 -4.80 2.39
CA GLY A 236 -14.28 -3.94 2.79
C GLY A 236 -14.80 -3.08 1.63
N GLY A 237 -15.94 -2.46 1.83
CA GLY A 237 -16.55 -1.56 0.87
C GLY A 237 -16.62 -2.09 -0.55
N ILE A 238 -16.03 -1.37 -1.48
CA ILE A 238 -16.10 -1.67 -2.92
C ILE A 238 -15.47 -2.99 -3.31
N GLU A 239 -14.39 -3.42 -2.63
CA GLU A 239 -13.72 -4.68 -2.95
C GLU A 239 -14.59 -5.88 -2.58
N ASP A 240 -15.22 -5.86 -1.42
CA ASP A 240 -16.12 -6.90 -0.96
C ASP A 240 -17.36 -7.00 -1.86
N LEU A 241 -17.87 -5.84 -2.31
CA LEU A 241 -18.99 -5.78 -3.26
C LEU A 241 -18.60 -6.39 -4.61
N ARG A 242 -17.46 -6.02 -5.16
CA ARG A 242 -16.96 -6.52 -6.46
C ARG A 242 -16.54 -7.98 -6.42
N LEU A 243 -16.04 -8.46 -5.27
CA LEU A 243 -15.74 -9.87 -5.08
C LEU A 243 -17.01 -10.72 -5.02
N GLY A 244 -18.15 -10.11 -4.65
CA GLY A 244 -19.45 -10.79 -4.60
C GLY A 244 -19.82 -11.31 -3.20
N LEU A 245 -19.17 -10.87 -2.12
CA LEU A 245 -19.44 -11.32 -0.76
C LEU A 245 -20.89 -11.09 -0.31
N PRO A 246 -21.58 -9.96 -0.68
CA PRO A 246 -22.98 -9.76 -0.33
C PRO A 246 -23.96 -10.79 -0.91
N GLN A 247 -23.53 -11.53 -1.95
CA GLN A 247 -24.34 -12.58 -2.56
C GLN A 247 -24.32 -13.89 -1.74
N VAL A 248 -23.27 -14.09 -0.94
CA VAL A 248 -23.05 -15.33 -0.16
C VAL A 248 -23.45 -15.18 1.30
N TRP A 249 -23.15 -14.03 1.92
CA TRP A 249 -23.41 -13.76 3.33
C TRP A 249 -24.14 -12.44 3.54
N LYS A 250 -24.87 -12.35 4.68
CA LYS A 250 -25.70 -11.19 5.01
C LYS A 250 -25.15 -10.35 6.16
N TYR A 251 -24.29 -10.92 6.98
CA TYR A 251 -23.78 -10.25 8.19
C TYR A 251 -22.38 -9.73 7.96
N HIS A 252 -22.24 -8.42 7.90
CA HIS A 252 -20.98 -7.71 7.71
C HIS A 252 -20.66 -6.90 8.95
N TYR A 253 -19.53 -7.20 9.58
CA TYR A 253 -19.11 -6.55 10.82
C TYR A 253 -18.00 -5.54 10.57
N THR A 254 -18.11 -4.35 11.22
CA THR A 254 -17.12 -3.28 11.14
C THR A 254 -17.12 -2.47 12.45
N PRO A 255 -15.98 -1.90 12.89
CA PRO A 255 -14.63 -2.01 12.32
C PRO A 255 -13.93 -3.33 12.64
N GLY A 256 -12.83 -3.62 11.93
CA GLY A 256 -11.81 -4.61 12.31
C GLY A 256 -10.61 -3.96 12.97
N MET A 257 -9.86 -4.72 13.78
CA MET A 257 -8.54 -4.34 14.33
C MET A 257 -7.41 -5.18 13.73
N HIS A 258 -7.74 -6.08 12.84
CA HIS A 258 -6.78 -6.99 12.23
C HIS A 258 -5.92 -6.29 11.18
N GLU A 259 -6.51 -5.45 10.35
CA GLU A 259 -5.85 -4.75 9.26
C GLU A 259 -6.38 -3.30 9.13
N PRO A 260 -6.09 -2.43 10.11
CA PRO A 260 -6.65 -1.07 10.14
C PRO A 260 -5.88 -0.07 9.26
N SER A 261 -4.71 -0.42 8.75
CA SER A 261 -3.84 0.50 7.99
C SER A 261 -3.09 -0.21 6.86
N ILE A 262 -3.80 -0.95 6.00
CA ILE A 262 -3.16 -1.73 4.95
C ILE A 262 -2.47 -0.85 3.92
N VAL A 263 -1.24 -1.26 3.59
CA VAL A 263 -0.47 -0.76 2.47
C VAL A 263 0.07 -1.95 1.67
N GLY A 264 -0.42 -2.10 0.44
CA GLY A 264 0.13 -3.07 -0.49
C GLY A 264 1.38 -2.54 -1.20
N GLU A 265 2.07 -3.41 -1.88
CA GLU A 265 3.40 -3.17 -2.42
C GLU A 265 3.51 -3.36 -3.93
N LEU A 266 4.38 -2.57 -4.52
CA LEU A 266 5.00 -2.84 -5.82
C LEU A 266 6.35 -3.48 -5.57
N ILE A 267 6.56 -4.69 -6.07
CA ILE A 267 7.82 -5.41 -5.99
C ILE A 267 8.48 -5.37 -7.37
N ILE A 268 9.77 -5.07 -7.42
CA ILE A 268 10.55 -5.07 -8.68
C ILE A 268 11.80 -5.93 -8.46
N ASN A 269 12.14 -6.76 -9.44
CA ASN A 269 13.42 -7.47 -9.42
C ASN A 269 14.58 -6.46 -9.34
N ALA A 270 15.50 -6.65 -8.41
CA ALA A 270 16.53 -5.65 -8.13
C ALA A 270 17.52 -5.43 -9.29
N ASP A 271 17.77 -6.45 -10.13
CA ASP A 271 18.61 -6.28 -11.32
C ASP A 271 17.86 -5.51 -12.41
N VAL A 272 16.55 -5.78 -12.56
CA VAL A 272 15.69 -5.00 -13.47
C VAL A 272 15.69 -3.54 -13.04
N TRP A 273 15.50 -3.27 -11.74
CA TRP A 273 15.54 -1.92 -11.18
C TRP A 273 16.87 -1.21 -11.44
N LYS A 274 17.99 -1.86 -11.14
CA LYS A 274 19.35 -1.30 -11.34
C LYS A 274 19.66 -1.02 -12.80
N ALA A 275 19.07 -1.79 -13.73
CA ALA A 275 19.26 -1.61 -15.16
C ALA A 275 18.38 -0.50 -15.77
N LEU A 276 17.46 0.09 -15.01
CA LEU A 276 16.67 1.24 -15.45
C LEU A 276 17.51 2.53 -15.34
N PRO A 277 17.44 3.43 -16.34
CA PRO A 277 17.99 4.78 -16.23
C PRO A 277 17.41 5.51 -15.00
N ALA A 278 18.20 6.38 -14.38
CA ALA A 278 17.79 7.13 -13.19
C ALA A 278 16.47 7.88 -13.38
N GLN A 279 16.24 8.46 -14.56
CA GLN A 279 15.00 9.13 -14.90
C GLN A 279 13.79 8.18 -14.89
N GLN A 280 13.94 6.94 -15.37
CA GLN A 280 12.86 5.95 -15.33
C GLN A 280 12.61 5.43 -13.91
N GLN A 281 13.67 5.29 -13.09
CA GLN A 281 13.52 4.97 -11.67
C GLN A 281 12.74 6.06 -10.93
N GLU A 282 13.03 7.33 -11.21
CA GLU A 282 12.31 8.47 -10.62
C GLU A 282 10.85 8.54 -11.10
N ALA A 283 10.60 8.26 -12.37
CA ALA A 283 9.24 8.16 -12.90
C ALA A 283 8.42 7.06 -12.19
N ILE A 284 9.04 5.91 -11.88
CA ILE A 284 8.38 4.86 -11.10
C ILE A 284 8.09 5.34 -9.67
N ARG A 285 9.04 5.97 -8.96
CA ARG A 285 8.80 6.50 -7.61
C ARG A 285 7.66 7.52 -7.60
N SER A 286 7.66 8.45 -8.55
CA SER A 286 6.60 9.45 -8.70
C SER A 286 5.25 8.81 -9.00
N ALA A 287 5.21 7.83 -9.91
CA ALA A 287 3.99 7.09 -10.23
C ALA A 287 3.45 6.31 -9.04
N VAL A 288 4.31 5.70 -8.21
CA VAL A 288 3.94 5.02 -6.96
C VAL A 288 3.24 5.98 -6.00
N THR A 289 3.85 7.14 -5.73
CA THR A 289 3.31 8.15 -4.81
C THR A 289 1.99 8.72 -5.32
N GLU A 290 1.90 9.04 -6.61
CA GLU A 290 0.65 9.53 -7.20
C GLU A 290 -0.44 8.46 -7.14
N THR A 291 -0.11 7.20 -7.47
CA THR A 291 -1.06 6.08 -7.43
C THR A 291 -1.59 5.87 -6.03
N PHE A 292 -0.72 5.86 -5.02
CA PHE A 292 -1.10 5.75 -3.61
C PHE A 292 -2.11 6.85 -3.23
N THR A 293 -1.76 8.11 -3.46
CA THR A 293 -2.58 9.26 -3.07
C THR A 293 -3.93 9.27 -3.79
N ARG A 294 -3.94 9.05 -5.10
CA ARG A 294 -5.17 9.03 -5.91
C ARG A 294 -6.09 7.89 -5.49
N TRP A 295 -5.52 6.71 -5.16
CA TRP A 295 -6.32 5.57 -4.71
C TRP A 295 -6.90 5.79 -3.32
N TRP A 296 -6.13 6.37 -2.41
CA TRP A 296 -6.60 6.71 -1.06
C TRP A 296 -7.89 7.54 -1.11
N VAL A 297 -7.89 8.63 -1.89
CA VAL A 297 -9.09 9.51 -1.99
C VAL A 297 -10.23 8.86 -2.79
N LYS A 298 -9.91 8.12 -3.87
CA LYS A 298 -10.90 7.43 -4.69
C LYS A 298 -11.67 6.38 -3.87
N TRP A 299 -10.97 5.63 -3.06
CA TRP A 299 -11.55 4.57 -2.26
C TRP A 299 -12.53 5.08 -1.19
N GLN A 300 -12.28 6.24 -0.59
CA GLN A 300 -13.23 6.83 0.38
C GLN A 300 -14.64 6.94 -0.23
N LYS A 301 -14.72 7.51 -1.42
CA LYS A 301 -15.99 7.67 -2.14
C LYS A 301 -16.60 6.32 -2.55
N GLN A 302 -15.79 5.45 -3.16
CA GLN A 302 -16.26 4.16 -3.65
C GLN A 302 -16.74 3.25 -2.51
N ASN A 303 -16.09 3.25 -1.37
CA ASN A 303 -16.51 2.49 -0.21
C ASN A 303 -17.81 3.01 0.37
N ALA A 304 -18.01 4.34 0.42
CA ALA A 304 -19.27 4.93 0.86
C ALA A 304 -20.44 4.50 -0.06
N ASP A 305 -20.27 4.58 -1.38
CA ASP A 305 -21.28 4.16 -2.35
C ASP A 305 -21.57 2.65 -2.23
N ALA A 306 -20.53 1.82 -2.09
CA ALA A 306 -20.67 0.38 -1.95
C ALA A 306 -21.44 -0.02 -0.68
N ILE A 307 -21.22 0.67 0.45
CA ILE A 307 -21.98 0.44 1.69
C ILE A 307 -23.46 0.70 1.48
N VAL A 308 -23.84 1.76 0.75
CA VAL A 308 -25.24 2.05 0.41
C VAL A 308 -25.80 0.94 -0.48
N GLU A 309 -25.08 0.54 -1.54
CA GLU A 309 -25.53 -0.53 -2.44
C GLU A 309 -25.67 -1.87 -1.71
N MET A 310 -24.73 -2.25 -0.85
CA MET A 310 -24.83 -3.47 -0.05
C MET A 310 -26.11 -3.52 0.80
N ARG A 311 -26.45 -2.40 1.43
CA ARG A 311 -27.68 -2.29 2.25
C ARG A 311 -28.96 -2.34 1.41
N THR A 312 -29.02 -1.54 0.34
CA THR A 312 -30.26 -1.32 -0.41
C THR A 312 -30.54 -2.43 -1.42
N LYS A 313 -29.51 -2.92 -2.11
CA LYS A 313 -29.68 -3.91 -3.17
C LYS A 313 -29.51 -5.36 -2.69
N TYR A 314 -28.58 -5.58 -1.76
CA TYR A 314 -28.27 -6.94 -1.28
C TYR A 314 -28.87 -7.26 0.08
N GLY A 315 -29.44 -6.29 0.78
CA GLY A 315 -30.01 -6.48 2.12
C GLY A 315 -28.95 -6.83 3.18
N THR A 316 -27.70 -6.39 2.96
CA THR A 316 -26.59 -6.65 3.89
C THR A 316 -26.84 -5.96 5.22
N GLN A 317 -26.74 -6.69 6.31
CA GLN A 317 -26.77 -6.17 7.66
C GLN A 317 -25.34 -5.75 8.05
N ILE A 318 -25.08 -4.44 8.02
CA ILE A 318 -23.80 -3.87 8.42
C ILE A 318 -23.88 -3.56 9.92
N LEU A 319 -23.14 -4.32 10.71
CA LEU A 319 -23.22 -4.37 12.16
C LEU A 319 -21.90 -3.87 12.79
N ARG A 320 -22.02 -3.31 13.99
CA ARG A 320 -20.83 -2.97 14.78
C ARG A 320 -20.20 -4.22 15.38
N THR A 321 -18.90 -4.35 15.24
CA THR A 321 -18.12 -5.40 15.90
C THR A 321 -18.21 -5.20 17.41
N PRO A 322 -18.61 -6.21 18.20
CA PRO A 322 -18.66 -6.08 19.65
C PRO A 322 -17.31 -5.66 20.24
N PRO A 323 -17.27 -4.65 21.14
CA PRO A 323 -16.01 -4.17 21.71
C PRO A 323 -15.19 -5.26 22.41
N GLU A 324 -15.83 -6.23 23.03
CA GLU A 324 -15.16 -7.36 23.70
C GLU A 324 -14.34 -8.22 22.70
N ILE A 325 -14.86 -8.38 21.46
CA ILE A 325 -14.15 -9.09 20.40
C ILE A 325 -12.92 -8.31 19.95
N LEU A 326 -13.06 -6.98 19.81
CA LEU A 326 -11.91 -6.12 19.45
C LEU A 326 -10.83 -6.14 20.54
N ILE A 327 -11.22 -6.09 21.81
CA ILE A 327 -10.29 -6.17 22.95
C ILE A 327 -9.60 -7.54 23.00
N ALA A 328 -10.35 -8.62 22.78
CA ALA A 328 -9.79 -9.96 22.76
C ALA A 328 -8.77 -10.12 21.61
N PHE A 329 -9.08 -9.52 20.45
CA PHE A 329 -8.16 -9.48 19.32
C PHE A 329 -6.83 -8.79 19.68
N LEU A 330 -6.88 -7.60 20.29
CA LEU A 330 -5.70 -6.87 20.70
C LEU A 330 -4.84 -7.66 21.70
N LYS A 331 -5.47 -8.31 22.69
CA LYS A 331 -4.76 -9.17 23.67
C LYS A 331 -4.06 -10.35 22.99
N ALA A 332 -4.76 -11.04 22.09
CA ALA A 332 -4.19 -12.15 21.34
C ALA A 332 -3.02 -11.72 20.44
N TRP A 333 -3.13 -10.52 19.84
CA TRP A 333 -2.02 -9.92 19.10
C TRP A 333 -0.82 -9.63 19.98
N ASP A 334 -1.00 -9.00 21.15
CA ASP A 334 0.10 -8.68 22.08
C ASP A 334 0.87 -9.95 22.49
N GLU A 335 0.16 -11.05 22.74
CA GLU A 335 0.79 -12.34 23.05
C GLU A 335 1.63 -12.85 21.88
N ILE A 336 1.08 -12.89 20.67
CA ILE A 336 1.78 -13.34 19.46
C ILE A 336 2.98 -12.43 19.17
N ALA A 337 2.82 -11.11 19.26
CA ALA A 337 3.90 -10.16 19.03
C ALA A 337 5.05 -10.34 20.04
N LYS A 338 4.74 -10.63 21.31
CA LYS A 338 5.73 -10.94 22.35
C LYS A 338 6.45 -12.25 22.06
N GLU A 339 5.71 -13.32 21.75
CA GLU A 339 6.27 -14.63 21.43
C GLU A 339 7.15 -14.56 20.17
N GLU A 340 6.72 -13.85 19.13
CA GLU A 340 7.47 -13.74 17.90
C GLU A 340 8.71 -12.86 18.06
N SER A 341 8.62 -11.76 18.81
CA SER A 341 9.78 -10.91 19.12
C SER A 341 10.89 -11.65 19.88
N ALA A 342 10.54 -12.67 20.65
CA ALA A 342 11.52 -13.50 21.38
C ALA A 342 12.29 -14.47 20.46
N LYS A 343 11.71 -14.88 19.33
CA LYS A 343 12.27 -15.86 18.39
C LYS A 343 12.91 -15.22 17.17
N ASN A 344 12.40 -14.07 16.74
CA ASN A 344 12.73 -13.43 15.49
C ASN A 344 13.29 -12.03 15.75
N PRO A 345 14.62 -11.86 15.79
CA PRO A 345 15.25 -10.57 16.07
C PRO A 345 14.89 -9.49 15.06
N PHE A 346 14.66 -9.86 13.80
CA PHE A 346 14.26 -8.88 12.78
C PHE A 346 12.82 -8.42 12.98
N PHE A 347 11.90 -9.32 13.30
CA PHE A 347 10.53 -8.97 13.68
C PHE A 347 10.55 -7.97 14.86
N LYS A 348 11.32 -8.28 15.91
CA LYS A 348 11.48 -7.38 17.07
C LYS A 348 12.00 -6.01 16.65
N LYS A 349 13.07 -5.96 15.82
CA LYS A 349 13.66 -4.71 15.32
C LYS A 349 12.64 -3.83 14.62
N VAL A 350 11.83 -4.39 13.74
CA VAL A 350 10.79 -3.66 12.98
C VAL A 350 9.68 -3.19 13.92
N LEU A 351 9.19 -4.09 14.79
CA LEU A 351 8.13 -3.75 15.74
C LEU A 351 8.54 -2.66 16.73
N ASP A 352 9.78 -2.68 17.21
CA ASP A 352 10.32 -1.64 18.11
C ASP A 352 10.44 -0.29 17.39
N SER A 353 10.88 -0.29 16.11
CA SER A 353 10.92 0.92 15.27
C SER A 353 9.52 1.53 15.09
N GLN A 354 8.52 0.70 14.80
CA GLN A 354 7.13 1.16 14.71
C GLN A 354 6.63 1.72 16.04
N ARG A 355 6.95 1.07 17.16
CA ARG A 355 6.58 1.52 18.51
C ARG A 355 7.21 2.87 18.85
N GLU A 356 8.49 3.05 18.54
CA GLU A 356 9.19 4.32 18.76
C GLU A 356 8.54 5.46 17.98
N TYR A 357 8.31 5.28 16.70
CA TYR A 357 7.67 6.29 15.86
C TYR A 357 6.25 6.60 16.37
N ALA A 358 5.43 5.57 16.59
CA ALA A 358 4.06 5.72 17.06
C ALA A 358 3.96 6.41 18.42
N SER A 359 4.92 6.18 19.34
CA SER A 359 4.93 6.78 20.68
C SER A 359 4.99 8.32 20.66
N LYS A 360 5.49 8.90 19.58
CA LYS A 360 5.57 10.34 19.35
C LYS A 360 4.37 10.84 18.53
N VAL A 361 4.09 10.19 17.38
CA VAL A 361 3.13 10.66 16.39
C VAL A 361 1.68 10.47 16.85
N VAL A 362 1.34 9.31 17.41
CA VAL A 362 -0.05 9.01 17.79
C VAL A 362 -0.57 9.91 18.92
N PRO A 363 0.16 10.14 20.04
CA PRO A 363 -0.27 11.08 21.06
C PRO A 363 -0.32 12.52 20.55
N ALA A 364 0.67 12.96 19.75
CA ALA A 364 0.70 14.32 19.19
C ALA A 364 -0.50 14.56 18.27
N LYS A 365 -0.81 13.62 17.39
CA LYS A 365 -1.96 13.69 16.49
C LYS A 365 -3.28 13.77 17.28
N ARG A 366 -3.43 12.95 18.32
CA ARG A 366 -4.61 12.97 19.20
C ARG A 366 -4.81 14.33 19.87
N PHE A 367 -3.74 15.02 20.18
CA PHE A 367 -3.78 16.36 20.78
C PHE A 367 -4.03 17.46 19.74
N MET A 368 -3.38 17.41 18.57
CA MET A 368 -3.42 18.47 17.56
C MET A 368 -4.62 18.41 16.64
N PHE A 369 -5.08 17.20 16.30
CA PHE A 369 -6.17 17.04 15.34
C PHE A 369 -7.53 17.19 16.02
N PRO A 370 -8.48 17.93 15.41
CA PRO A 370 -9.83 18.00 15.95
C PRO A 370 -10.47 16.59 15.99
N PRO A 371 -11.31 16.31 16.97
CA PRO A 371 -12.03 15.04 17.00
C PRO A 371 -13.10 15.01 15.91
N TYR A 372 -12.73 14.62 14.70
CA TYR A 372 -13.64 14.60 13.54
C TYR A 372 -14.95 13.83 13.79
N SER A 373 -14.91 12.81 14.64
CA SER A 373 -16.12 12.11 15.09
C SER A 373 -17.11 13.01 15.82
N PHE A 374 -16.63 14.04 16.53
CA PHE A 374 -17.50 15.01 17.20
C PHE A 374 -18.32 15.82 16.17
N ALA A 375 -17.66 16.36 15.14
CA ALA A 375 -18.32 17.06 14.05
C ALA A 375 -19.23 16.13 13.22
N ALA A 376 -18.76 14.90 12.94
CA ALA A 376 -19.54 13.91 12.22
C ALA A 376 -20.83 13.57 12.97
N ASN A 377 -20.79 13.38 14.28
CA ASN A 377 -21.97 13.09 15.10
C ASN A 377 -22.94 14.28 15.19
N TYR A 378 -22.44 15.50 15.07
CA TYR A 378 -23.27 16.70 15.03
C TYR A 378 -24.07 16.80 13.72
N TYR A 379 -23.41 16.61 12.57
CA TYR A 379 -24.04 16.74 11.26
C TYR A 379 -24.80 15.47 10.83
N TRP A 380 -24.32 14.30 11.26
CA TRP A 380 -24.80 12.99 10.85
C TRP A 380 -24.96 12.09 12.07
N PRO A 381 -25.93 12.40 12.97
CA PRO A 381 -26.13 11.60 14.18
C PRO A 381 -26.46 10.15 13.83
N GLU A 382 -25.82 9.20 14.51
CA GLU A 382 -26.20 7.79 14.39
C GLU A 382 -27.67 7.63 14.81
N ALA A 383 -28.45 6.87 14.03
CA ALA A 383 -29.83 6.54 14.39
C ALA A 383 -29.82 5.85 15.77
N LYS A 384 -30.58 6.38 16.73
CA LYS A 384 -30.75 5.73 18.03
C LYS A 384 -31.24 4.30 17.78
N PRO A 385 -30.66 3.28 18.44
CA PRO A 385 -31.25 1.94 18.40
C PRO A 385 -32.76 2.08 18.74
N ALA A 386 -33.63 1.46 17.93
CA ALA A 386 -35.04 1.42 18.24
C ALA A 386 -35.19 0.93 19.70
N ALA A 387 -35.84 1.72 20.53
CA ALA A 387 -36.14 1.34 21.90
C ALA A 387 -36.76 -0.06 21.85
N LYS A 388 -36.19 -1.01 22.57
CA LYS A 388 -36.86 -2.31 22.77
C LYS A 388 -38.22 -2.00 23.31
N ASP A 389 -39.23 -2.36 22.55
CA ASP A 389 -40.61 -2.32 23.02
C ASP A 389 -40.70 -3.29 24.23
N GLU A 390 -40.51 -2.73 25.43
CA GLU A 390 -40.79 -3.46 26.66
C GLU A 390 -42.30 -3.66 26.70
N GLY A 391 -42.71 -4.76 26.04
CA GLY A 391 -44.09 -5.16 25.99
C GLY A 391 -44.73 -5.03 27.36
N LYS A 392 -45.69 -4.09 27.47
CA LYS A 392 -46.60 -4.01 28.58
C LYS A 392 -47.23 -5.38 28.78
N LYS A 393 -46.69 -6.17 29.71
CA LYS A 393 -47.47 -7.29 30.30
C LYS A 393 -48.63 -6.66 31.06
N LYS A 394 -49.81 -6.78 30.48
CA LYS A 394 -51.04 -6.73 31.23
C LYS A 394 -51.36 -8.12 31.80
#